data_9f75392915fb6d6206cb5e21505f518f
#
_entry.id   9f75392915fb6d6206cb5e21505f518f
#
_cell.length_a   1.000
_cell.length_b   1.000
_cell.length_c   1.000
_cell.angle_alpha   90.00
_cell.angle_beta   90.00
_cell.angle_gamma   90.00
#
_symmetry.space_group_name_H-M   'P 1'
#
loop_
_entity.id
_entity.type
_entity.pdbx_description
1 polymer ?
#
loop_
_entity_poly.entity_id
_entity_poly.type
_entity_poly.pdbx_seq_one_letter_code
_entity_poly.pdbx_strand_id
1 'polypeptide(L)'
;MKRVGVLALQGAFKEHAELIEACVRENSYSIAVCEVKTAEQLALCDALIIPGGESTAMSLIAQRCGIFEPLQEFVRDPTKAIWGTCAGLIFLAREITSDAQLVKPLGALSVAVQRNAFGRQSHSFVAQCDFSSFMVPNPKLPQNGPFPTVFIRAPVIDRVLDPANVQILHEIQSPAGHSLVVAVRQNNILGTSFHPELADDNRFHDWFLREFVIKE
;
A
#
# COMPACT_ATOMS: atom_id res chain seq x y z
N MET A 1 -7.18 12.49 -18.40
CA MET A 1 -5.93 11.82 -18.03
C MET A 1 -5.86 11.75 -16.51
N LYS A 2 -5.81 10.57 -15.92
CA LYS A 2 -5.68 10.39 -14.47
C LYS A 2 -4.25 10.68 -14.01
N ARG A 3 -4.09 11.04 -12.73
CA ARG A 3 -2.78 11.28 -12.13
C ARG A 3 -2.59 10.42 -10.88
N VAL A 4 -1.53 9.61 -10.87
CA VAL A 4 -1.11 8.78 -9.74
C VAL A 4 0.10 9.42 -9.08
N GLY A 5 -0.07 9.83 -7.82
CA GLY A 5 1.02 10.31 -6.98
C GLY A 5 1.68 9.18 -6.20
N VAL A 6 2.98 9.26 -6.00
CA VAL A 6 3.70 8.45 -5.02
C VAL A 6 4.24 9.38 -3.94
N LEU A 7 3.87 9.15 -2.68
CA LEU A 7 4.29 9.99 -1.56
C LEU A 7 5.81 9.89 -1.37
N ALA A 8 6.54 10.96 -1.67
CA ALA A 8 8.00 10.99 -1.75
C ALA A 8 8.64 11.74 -0.55
N LEU A 9 8.15 11.46 0.66
CA LEU A 9 8.73 11.99 1.89
C LEU A 9 9.93 11.17 2.35
N GLN A 10 9.83 9.84 2.25
CA GLN A 10 10.90 8.87 2.52
C GLN A 10 10.47 7.48 2.01
N GLY A 11 11.40 6.51 1.99
CA GLY A 11 11.13 5.10 1.64
C GLY A 11 11.21 4.81 0.14
N ALA A 12 10.59 3.70 -0.28
CA ALA A 12 10.70 3.11 -1.62
C ALA A 12 9.79 3.79 -2.67
N PHE A 13 9.73 5.12 -2.69
CA PHE A 13 8.84 5.85 -3.60
C PHE A 13 9.29 5.79 -5.05
N LYS A 14 10.60 5.73 -5.31
CA LYS A 14 11.14 5.65 -6.68
C LYS A 14 10.79 4.32 -7.33
N GLU A 15 10.96 3.23 -6.61
CA GLU A 15 10.67 1.88 -7.07
C GLU A 15 9.17 1.74 -7.43
N HIS A 16 8.28 2.28 -6.61
CA HIS A 16 6.85 2.35 -6.97
C HIS A 16 6.59 3.18 -8.23
N ALA A 17 7.21 4.36 -8.35
CA ALA A 17 7.03 5.23 -9.51
C ALA A 17 7.50 4.54 -10.79
N GLU A 18 8.67 3.90 -10.77
CA GLU A 18 9.25 3.18 -11.92
C GLU A 18 8.34 2.03 -12.38
N LEU A 19 7.79 1.23 -11.46
CA LEU A 19 6.87 0.15 -11.80
C LEU A 19 5.52 0.66 -12.35
N ILE A 20 4.97 1.74 -11.78
CA ILE A 20 3.76 2.36 -12.33
C ILE A 20 4.02 2.92 -13.73
N GLU A 21 5.17 3.60 -13.95
CA GLU A 21 5.55 4.10 -15.26
C GLU A 21 5.75 2.96 -16.29
N ALA A 22 6.30 1.83 -15.87
CA ALA A 22 6.40 0.64 -16.70
C ALA A 22 5.00 0.12 -17.09
N CYS A 23 4.08 -0.04 -16.14
CA CYS A 23 2.70 -0.44 -16.43
C CYS A 23 1.99 0.53 -17.40
N VAL A 24 2.14 1.84 -17.18
CA VAL A 24 1.57 2.88 -18.05
C VAL A 24 2.09 2.76 -19.47
N ARG A 25 3.39 2.59 -19.63
CA ARG A 25 4.04 2.46 -20.93
C ARG A 25 3.64 1.17 -21.65
N GLU A 26 3.67 0.04 -20.97
CA GLU A 26 3.39 -1.29 -21.53
C GLU A 26 1.92 -1.43 -21.96
N ASN A 27 1.00 -0.84 -21.23
CA ASN A 27 -0.44 -0.95 -21.50
C ASN A 27 -1.04 0.29 -22.18
N SER A 28 -0.25 1.33 -22.44
CA SER A 28 -0.68 2.60 -23.04
C SER A 28 -1.80 3.29 -22.22
N TYR A 29 -1.70 3.23 -20.89
CA TYR A 29 -2.70 3.89 -20.03
C TYR A 29 -2.58 5.42 -20.10
N SER A 30 -3.74 6.11 -20.08
CA SER A 30 -3.79 7.58 -20.01
C SER A 30 -3.62 8.07 -18.56
N ILE A 31 -2.45 7.78 -17.99
CA ILE A 31 -2.07 8.09 -16.60
C ILE A 31 -0.77 8.87 -16.58
N ALA A 32 -0.72 9.95 -15.78
CA ALA A 32 0.52 10.64 -15.42
C ALA A 32 0.97 10.19 -14.04
N VAL A 33 2.27 9.96 -13.87
CA VAL A 33 2.90 9.59 -12.60
C VAL A 33 3.67 10.79 -12.05
N CYS A 34 3.62 11.02 -10.74
CA CYS A 34 4.39 12.09 -10.10
C CYS A 34 4.79 11.75 -8.68
N GLU A 35 5.93 12.30 -8.24
CA GLU A 35 6.30 12.34 -6.82
C GLU A 35 5.51 13.43 -6.09
N VAL A 36 4.98 13.09 -4.92
CA VAL A 36 4.21 14.00 -4.06
C VAL A 36 5.03 14.36 -2.82
N LYS A 37 5.37 15.64 -2.68
CA LYS A 37 6.11 16.20 -1.55
C LYS A 37 5.38 17.36 -0.89
N THR A 38 4.40 17.95 -1.58
CA THR A 38 3.64 19.13 -1.12
C THR A 38 2.14 18.94 -1.27
N ALA A 39 1.37 19.75 -0.54
CA ALA A 39 -0.10 19.74 -0.61
C ALA A 39 -0.61 20.09 -2.02
N GLU A 40 0.06 21.01 -2.72
CA GLU A 40 -0.30 21.42 -4.07
C GLU A 40 -0.14 20.27 -5.08
N GLN A 41 0.94 19.49 -4.95
CA GLN A 41 1.15 18.29 -5.77
C GLN A 41 0.11 17.22 -5.47
N LEU A 42 -0.21 17.00 -4.17
CA LEU A 42 -1.23 16.06 -3.73
C LEU A 42 -2.61 16.40 -4.30
N ALA A 43 -2.99 17.66 -4.26
CA ALA A 43 -4.31 18.13 -4.73
C ALA A 43 -4.56 17.82 -6.22
N LEU A 44 -3.50 17.67 -7.02
CA LEU A 44 -3.61 17.34 -8.44
C LEU A 44 -3.79 15.84 -8.71
N CYS A 45 -3.69 14.97 -7.70
CA CYS A 45 -3.73 13.53 -7.87
C CYS A 45 -5.16 12.97 -7.80
N ASP A 46 -5.41 11.92 -8.58
CA ASP A 46 -6.61 11.08 -8.50
C ASP A 46 -6.37 9.84 -7.62
N ALA A 47 -5.10 9.44 -7.48
CA ALA A 47 -4.69 8.33 -6.66
C ALA A 47 -3.36 8.62 -5.96
N LEU A 48 -3.12 7.98 -4.81
CA LEU A 48 -1.89 8.11 -4.04
C LEU A 48 -1.39 6.73 -3.58
N ILE A 49 -0.11 6.46 -3.84
CA ILE A 49 0.62 5.36 -3.22
C ILE A 49 1.44 5.92 -2.05
N ILE A 50 1.26 5.35 -0.87
CA ILE A 50 2.06 5.63 0.33
C ILE A 50 3.04 4.47 0.50
N PRO A 51 4.33 4.66 0.19
CA PRO A 51 5.30 3.58 0.08
C PRO A 51 5.71 2.98 1.43
N GLY A 52 6.40 1.86 1.37
CA GLY A 52 7.15 1.32 2.49
C GLY A 52 8.33 2.20 2.89
N GLY A 53 8.78 2.02 4.13
CA GLY A 53 9.87 2.78 4.72
C GLY A 53 9.83 2.73 6.25
N GLU A 54 10.15 3.84 6.93
CA GLU A 54 10.06 3.95 8.39
C GLU A 54 8.86 4.83 8.78
N SER A 55 7.85 4.23 9.41
CA SER A 55 6.55 4.86 9.67
C SER A 55 6.63 6.06 10.61
N THR A 56 7.56 6.07 11.57
CA THR A 56 7.77 7.22 12.48
C THR A 56 8.34 8.41 11.73
N ALA A 57 9.38 8.18 10.90
CA ALA A 57 9.97 9.23 10.08
C ALA A 57 8.94 9.81 9.10
N MET A 58 8.16 8.94 8.43
CA MET A 58 7.10 9.36 7.52
C MET A 58 6.09 10.28 8.20
N SER A 59 5.58 9.88 9.38
CA SER A 59 4.63 10.67 10.17
C SER A 59 5.20 12.02 10.62
N LEU A 60 6.44 12.02 11.14
CA LEU A 60 7.10 13.24 11.60
C LEU A 60 7.41 14.21 10.44
N ILE A 61 7.88 13.70 9.30
CA ILE A 61 8.15 14.53 8.13
C ILE A 61 6.84 15.13 7.62
N ALA A 62 5.78 14.34 7.49
CA ALA A 62 4.47 14.82 7.03
C ALA A 62 3.95 15.97 7.91
N GLN A 63 4.08 15.86 9.25
CA GLN A 63 3.68 16.90 10.18
C GLN A 63 4.57 18.16 10.04
N ARG A 64 5.89 17.99 9.93
CA ARG A 64 6.84 19.11 9.85
C ARG A 64 6.74 19.91 8.56
N CYS A 65 6.48 19.25 7.43
CA CYS A 65 6.33 19.93 6.14
C CYS A 65 4.89 20.38 5.84
N GLY A 66 3.95 20.17 6.77
CA GLY A 66 2.57 20.66 6.66
C GLY A 66 1.68 19.88 5.68
N ILE A 67 2.11 18.69 5.21
CA ILE A 67 1.29 17.87 4.31
C ILE A 67 0.36 16.90 5.06
N PHE A 68 0.49 16.77 6.39
CA PHE A 68 -0.24 15.77 7.17
C PHE A 68 -1.76 15.96 7.09
N GLU A 69 -2.26 17.17 7.33
CA GLU A 69 -3.69 17.50 7.25
C GLU A 69 -4.23 17.35 5.82
N PRO A 70 -3.56 17.87 4.76
CA PRO A 70 -3.93 17.56 3.38
C PRO A 70 -3.98 16.07 3.06
N LEU A 71 -3.05 15.25 3.58
CA LEU A 71 -3.11 13.80 3.44
C LEU A 71 -4.33 13.20 4.11
N GLN A 72 -4.69 13.66 5.34
CA GLN A 72 -5.89 13.18 6.03
C GLN A 72 -7.18 13.47 5.26
N GLU A 73 -7.27 14.63 4.63
CA GLU A 73 -8.41 15.01 3.77
C GLU A 73 -8.42 14.14 2.52
N PHE A 74 -7.29 14.00 1.84
CA PHE A 74 -7.17 13.24 0.60
C PHE A 74 -7.54 11.76 0.78
N VAL A 75 -7.05 11.09 1.83
CA VAL A 75 -7.32 9.66 2.05
C VAL A 75 -8.76 9.37 2.51
N ARG A 76 -9.50 10.38 2.94
CA ARG A 76 -10.94 10.27 3.29
C ARG A 76 -11.87 10.58 2.13
N ASP A 77 -11.36 11.16 1.05
CA ASP A 77 -12.16 11.44 -0.16
C ASP A 77 -12.48 10.11 -0.88
N PRO A 78 -13.78 9.72 -0.97
CA PRO A 78 -14.17 8.45 -1.57
C PRO A 78 -13.92 8.38 -3.09
N THR A 79 -13.60 9.50 -3.71
CA THR A 79 -13.29 9.57 -5.16
C THR A 79 -11.83 9.23 -5.45
N LYS A 80 -10.97 9.28 -4.44
CA LYS A 80 -9.52 9.04 -4.55
C LYS A 80 -9.19 7.57 -4.33
N ALA A 81 -8.23 7.04 -5.11
CA ALA A 81 -7.70 5.70 -4.90
C ALA A 81 -6.42 5.77 -4.04
N ILE A 82 -6.34 4.93 -3.02
CA ILE A 82 -5.24 4.95 -2.06
C ILE A 82 -4.62 3.57 -1.93
N TRP A 83 -3.31 3.50 -1.91
CA TRP A 83 -2.59 2.27 -1.59
C TRP A 83 -1.47 2.53 -0.60
N GLY A 84 -1.49 1.85 0.54
CA GLY A 84 -0.41 1.87 1.53
C GLY A 84 0.33 0.54 1.58
N THR A 85 1.66 0.55 1.38
CA THR A 85 2.51 -0.63 1.48
C THR A 85 3.37 -0.57 2.75
N CYS A 86 3.47 -1.64 3.53
CA CYS A 86 4.31 -1.75 4.72
C CYS A 86 4.15 -0.55 5.69
N ALA A 87 5.08 0.41 5.71
CA ALA A 87 4.96 1.63 6.52
C ALA A 87 3.76 2.49 6.10
N GLY A 88 3.39 2.49 4.82
CA GLY A 88 2.20 3.15 4.30
C GLY A 88 0.90 2.53 4.84
N LEU A 89 0.84 1.21 5.00
CA LEU A 89 -0.27 0.52 5.68
C LEU A 89 -0.38 0.98 7.15
N ILE A 90 0.75 1.05 7.88
CA ILE A 90 0.77 1.55 9.27
C ILE A 90 0.27 2.99 9.32
N PHE A 91 0.67 3.82 8.36
CA PHE A 91 0.29 5.23 8.32
C PHE A 91 -1.20 5.43 7.99
N LEU A 92 -1.82 4.54 7.19
CA LEU A 92 -3.25 4.55 6.89
C LEU A 92 -4.12 4.01 8.01
N ALA A 93 -3.61 3.12 8.86
CA ALA A 93 -4.37 2.41 9.87
C ALA A 93 -5.08 3.34 10.86
N ARG A 94 -6.19 2.88 11.43
CA ARG A 94 -6.89 3.59 12.51
C ARG A 94 -6.19 3.40 13.86
N GLU A 95 -5.66 2.21 14.12
CA GLU A 95 -4.98 1.87 15.36
C GLU A 95 -3.63 1.19 15.09
N ILE A 96 -2.66 1.42 15.99
CA ILE A 96 -1.38 0.74 16.00
C ILE A 96 -1.26 0.05 17.35
N THR A 97 -1.19 -1.29 17.38
CA THR A 97 -1.23 -2.10 18.62
C THR A 97 0.13 -2.29 19.27
N SER A 98 1.22 -2.02 18.55
CA SER A 98 2.58 -2.02 19.09
C SER A 98 2.99 -0.62 19.59
N ASP A 99 4.06 -0.53 20.40
CA ASP A 99 4.57 0.77 20.86
C ASP A 99 4.97 1.65 19.66
N ALA A 100 4.15 2.67 19.44
CA ALA A 100 4.27 3.59 18.31
C ALA A 100 3.90 5.02 18.71
N GLN A 101 4.27 5.45 19.94
CA GLN A 101 3.89 6.74 20.52
C GLN A 101 4.21 7.96 19.62
N LEU A 102 5.18 7.83 18.71
CA LEU A 102 5.60 8.90 17.79
C LEU A 102 4.93 8.83 16.42
N VAL A 103 4.15 7.79 16.12
CA VAL A 103 3.42 7.67 14.85
C VAL A 103 2.02 8.21 15.01
N LYS A 104 1.71 9.31 14.35
CA LYS A 104 0.35 9.81 14.20
C LYS A 104 -0.20 9.23 12.88
N PRO A 105 -1.12 8.26 12.93
CA PRO A 105 -1.69 7.68 11.72
C PRO A 105 -2.73 8.62 11.07
N LEU A 106 -3.00 8.41 9.79
CA LEU A 106 -4.04 9.12 9.04
C LEU A 106 -5.45 8.66 9.42
N GLY A 107 -5.59 7.41 9.89
CA GLY A 107 -6.83 6.87 10.42
C GLY A 107 -7.93 6.59 9.37
N ALA A 108 -7.55 6.38 8.11
CA ALA A 108 -8.50 6.18 7.00
C ALA A 108 -8.90 4.71 6.81
N LEU A 109 -8.03 3.77 7.15
CA LEU A 109 -8.27 2.33 7.02
C LEU A 109 -8.67 1.75 8.37
N SER A 110 -9.85 1.15 8.45
CA SER A 110 -10.47 0.65 9.71
C SER A 110 -9.85 -0.68 10.18
N VAL A 111 -8.55 -0.67 10.41
CA VAL A 111 -7.77 -1.80 10.93
C VAL A 111 -6.89 -1.37 12.10
N ALA A 112 -6.56 -2.34 12.96
CA ALA A 112 -5.48 -2.25 13.92
C ALA A 112 -4.26 -3.00 13.38
N VAL A 113 -3.10 -2.38 13.39
CA VAL A 113 -1.87 -2.90 12.80
C VAL A 113 -0.80 -3.11 13.87
N GLN A 114 -0.16 -4.27 13.87
CA GLN A 114 1.01 -4.56 14.69
C GLN A 114 2.28 -4.40 13.83
N ARG A 115 3.22 -3.57 14.30
CA ARG A 115 4.52 -3.38 13.65
C ARG A 115 5.47 -4.54 13.95
N ASN A 116 6.35 -4.87 12.98
CA ASN A 116 7.41 -5.88 13.15
C ASN A 116 6.88 -7.24 13.67
N ALA A 117 5.76 -7.71 13.14
CA ALA A 117 5.01 -8.84 13.69
C ALA A 117 5.64 -10.22 13.44
N PHE A 118 6.60 -10.33 12.51
CA PHE A 118 7.23 -11.60 12.15
C PHE A 118 8.41 -12.02 13.07
N GLY A 119 8.67 -11.24 14.15
CA GLY A 119 9.68 -11.58 15.16
C GLY A 119 11.13 -11.37 14.72
N ARG A 120 12.07 -11.64 15.66
CA ARG A 120 13.52 -11.39 15.44
C ARG A 120 14.18 -12.32 14.41
N GLN A 121 13.64 -13.53 14.21
CA GLN A 121 14.26 -14.56 13.32
C GLN A 121 13.82 -14.45 11.86
N SER A 122 12.73 -13.73 11.54
CA SER A 122 12.20 -13.61 10.19
C SER A 122 12.06 -12.15 9.79
N HIS A 123 13.15 -11.37 9.88
CA HIS A 123 13.11 -9.95 9.56
C HIS A 123 12.79 -9.67 8.08
N SER A 124 13.14 -10.60 7.18
CA SER A 124 12.89 -10.50 5.74
C SER A 124 12.76 -11.88 5.12
N PHE A 125 11.75 -12.07 4.29
CA PHE A 125 11.55 -13.31 3.51
C PHE A 125 10.75 -13.01 2.25
N VAL A 126 10.80 -13.94 1.30
CA VAL A 126 9.97 -13.92 0.09
C VAL A 126 9.00 -15.09 0.16
N ALA A 127 7.71 -14.82 0.02
CA ALA A 127 6.67 -15.84 -0.13
C ALA A 127 6.13 -15.84 -1.56
N GLN A 128 5.77 -17.01 -2.06
CA GLN A 128 5.05 -17.14 -3.32
C GLN A 128 3.55 -17.12 -3.00
N CYS A 129 2.89 -15.99 -3.23
CA CYS A 129 1.49 -15.79 -2.90
C CYS A 129 0.60 -15.94 -4.14
N ASP A 130 -0.50 -16.68 -4.00
CA ASP A 130 -1.54 -16.75 -5.01
C ASP A 130 -2.61 -15.68 -4.73
N PHE A 131 -2.66 -14.67 -5.57
CA PHE A 131 -3.62 -13.58 -5.50
C PHE A 131 -4.81 -13.74 -6.48
N SER A 132 -4.94 -14.90 -7.12
CA SER A 132 -5.98 -15.16 -8.12
C SER A 132 -7.42 -15.01 -7.59
N SER A 133 -7.61 -15.10 -6.27
CA SER A 133 -8.92 -14.92 -5.62
C SER A 133 -9.50 -13.50 -5.73
N PHE A 134 -8.64 -12.50 -5.93
CA PHE A 134 -9.07 -11.09 -6.03
C PHE A 134 -8.38 -10.31 -7.16
N MET A 135 -7.21 -10.74 -7.60
CA MET A 135 -6.44 -10.06 -8.63
C MET A 135 -6.79 -10.64 -10.02
N VAL A 136 -7.69 -9.95 -10.73
CA VAL A 136 -8.02 -10.34 -12.11
C VAL A 136 -6.82 -10.11 -13.00
N PRO A 137 -6.33 -11.17 -13.69
CA PRO A 137 -5.16 -11.07 -14.54
C PRO A 137 -5.36 -10.08 -15.70
N ASN A 138 -4.31 -9.36 -16.07
CA ASN A 138 -4.29 -8.61 -17.33
C ASN A 138 -3.96 -9.58 -18.47
N PRO A 139 -4.85 -9.77 -19.47
CA PRO A 139 -4.60 -10.70 -20.57
C PRO A 139 -3.38 -10.31 -21.44
N LYS A 140 -2.89 -9.09 -21.33
CA LYS A 140 -1.70 -8.61 -22.04
C LYS A 140 -0.38 -8.92 -21.33
N LEU A 141 -0.46 -9.28 -20.03
CA LEU A 141 0.73 -9.60 -19.24
C LEU A 141 0.93 -11.12 -19.14
N PRO A 142 2.18 -11.60 -18.99
CA PRO A 142 2.46 -13.00 -18.76
C PRO A 142 1.73 -13.50 -17.49
N GLN A 143 0.98 -14.60 -17.62
CA GLN A 143 0.24 -15.24 -16.51
C GLN A 143 1.14 -16.26 -15.83
N ASN A 144 2.16 -15.83 -15.10
CA ASN A 144 3.20 -16.73 -14.61
C ASN A 144 3.08 -17.04 -13.11
N GLY A 145 2.04 -17.82 -12.75
CA GLY A 145 1.95 -18.42 -11.42
C GLY A 145 1.86 -17.44 -10.23
N PRO A 146 2.23 -17.89 -9.02
CA PRO A 146 2.19 -17.07 -7.82
C PRO A 146 3.05 -15.80 -7.93
N PHE A 147 2.68 -14.77 -7.15
CA PHE A 147 3.39 -13.50 -7.10
C PHE A 147 4.52 -13.57 -6.06
N PRO A 148 5.77 -13.19 -6.40
CA PRO A 148 6.86 -13.14 -5.44
C PRO A 148 6.63 -11.96 -4.48
N THR A 149 6.27 -12.28 -3.24
CA THR A 149 5.83 -11.30 -2.24
C THR A 149 6.93 -11.09 -1.21
N VAL A 150 7.50 -9.89 -1.20
CA VAL A 150 8.65 -9.54 -0.36
C VAL A 150 8.19 -8.92 0.96
N PHE A 151 8.55 -9.53 2.08
CA PHE A 151 8.29 -9.04 3.43
C PHE A 151 9.61 -8.59 4.08
N ILE A 152 9.68 -7.34 4.53
CA ILE A 152 10.83 -6.77 5.23
C ILE A 152 10.33 -6.10 6.50
N ARG A 153 10.63 -6.67 7.68
CA ARG A 153 10.16 -6.18 8.98
C ARG A 153 8.67 -5.81 8.96
N ALA A 154 7.90 -6.62 8.23
CA ALA A 154 6.56 -6.29 7.82
C ALA A 154 5.60 -6.15 9.02
N PRO A 155 4.61 -5.24 8.93
CA PRO A 155 3.48 -5.23 9.84
C PRO A 155 2.53 -6.37 9.51
N VAL A 156 1.63 -6.68 10.45
CA VAL A 156 0.43 -7.48 10.17
C VAL A 156 -0.81 -6.71 10.59
N ILE A 157 -1.93 -7.02 9.95
CA ILE A 157 -3.22 -6.53 10.39
C ILE A 157 -3.68 -7.44 11.53
N ASP A 158 -3.60 -6.91 12.75
CA ASP A 158 -3.93 -7.62 13.99
C ASP A 158 -5.44 -7.81 14.14
N ARG A 159 -6.21 -6.76 13.80
CA ARG A 159 -7.68 -6.79 13.85
C ARG A 159 -8.29 -5.94 12.74
N VAL A 160 -9.38 -6.42 12.16
CA VAL A 160 -10.30 -5.64 11.34
C VAL A 160 -11.31 -4.98 12.26
N LEU A 161 -11.35 -3.65 12.30
CA LEU A 161 -12.20 -2.86 13.22
C LEU A 161 -13.61 -2.64 12.66
N ASP A 162 -13.78 -2.79 11.35
CA ASP A 162 -15.07 -2.64 10.65
C ASP A 162 -15.24 -3.77 9.62
N PRO A 163 -15.64 -4.99 10.05
CA PRO A 163 -15.79 -6.13 9.15
C PRO A 163 -16.87 -5.96 8.07
N ALA A 164 -17.77 -4.99 8.24
CA ALA A 164 -18.81 -4.72 7.24
C ALA A 164 -18.25 -3.99 6.00
N ASN A 165 -17.17 -3.22 6.17
CA ASN A 165 -16.61 -2.38 5.11
C ASN A 165 -15.17 -2.74 4.75
N VAL A 166 -14.47 -3.55 5.54
CA VAL A 166 -13.10 -4.00 5.27
C VAL A 166 -13.10 -5.46 4.81
N GLN A 167 -12.66 -5.67 3.59
CA GLN A 167 -12.48 -7.00 3.01
C GLN A 167 -11.04 -7.48 3.24
N ILE A 168 -10.87 -8.67 3.81
CA ILE A 168 -9.58 -9.37 3.81
C ILE A 168 -9.34 -9.94 2.41
N LEU A 169 -8.24 -9.55 1.79
CA LEU A 169 -7.86 -10.01 0.45
C LEU A 169 -6.92 -11.21 0.50
N HIS A 170 -5.96 -11.20 1.44
CA HIS A 170 -4.97 -12.28 1.55
C HIS A 170 -4.46 -12.48 2.96
N GLU A 171 -4.22 -13.75 3.28
CA GLU A 171 -3.62 -14.20 4.52
C GLU A 171 -2.45 -15.15 4.21
N ILE A 172 -1.44 -15.13 5.07
CA ILE A 172 -0.33 -16.09 5.03
C ILE A 172 -0.23 -16.83 6.35
N GLN A 173 0.39 -18.02 6.34
CA GLN A 173 0.66 -18.78 7.55
C GLN A 173 1.98 -18.33 8.16
N SER A 174 1.96 -18.01 9.46
CA SER A 174 3.18 -17.81 10.22
C SER A 174 3.93 -19.14 10.42
N PRO A 175 5.23 -19.12 10.76
CA PRO A 175 5.96 -20.36 11.13
C PRO A 175 5.33 -21.14 12.29
N ALA A 176 4.55 -20.46 13.14
CA ALA A 176 3.81 -21.08 14.25
C ALA A 176 2.42 -21.59 13.85
N GLY A 177 2.04 -21.51 12.57
CA GLY A 177 0.76 -21.98 12.03
C GLY A 177 -0.43 -21.04 12.26
N HIS A 178 -0.18 -19.79 12.68
CA HIS A 178 -1.25 -18.79 12.79
C HIS A 178 -1.47 -18.08 11.46
N SER A 179 -2.74 -17.81 11.13
CA SER A 179 -3.09 -16.98 9.98
C SER A 179 -2.77 -15.51 10.27
N LEU A 180 -2.08 -14.86 9.33
CA LEU A 180 -1.70 -13.46 9.39
C LEU A 180 -2.31 -12.72 8.20
N VAL A 181 -3.16 -11.73 8.48
CA VAL A 181 -3.75 -10.89 7.44
C VAL A 181 -2.71 -9.91 6.91
N VAL A 182 -2.43 -9.98 5.60
CA VAL A 182 -1.36 -9.21 4.94
C VAL A 182 -1.85 -8.31 3.81
N ALA A 183 -3.10 -8.43 3.39
CA ALA A 183 -3.73 -7.54 2.41
C ALA A 183 -5.21 -7.34 2.73
N VAL A 184 -5.65 -6.08 2.69
CA VAL A 184 -7.05 -5.70 2.90
C VAL A 184 -7.46 -4.59 1.95
N ARG A 185 -8.77 -4.52 1.70
CA ARG A 185 -9.41 -3.44 0.95
C ARG A 185 -10.55 -2.83 1.76
N GLN A 186 -10.64 -1.51 1.77
CA GLN A 186 -11.80 -0.76 2.25
C GLN A 186 -12.19 0.25 1.18
N ASN A 187 -13.29 0.00 0.45
CA ASN A 187 -13.69 0.84 -0.68
C ASN A 187 -12.55 1.04 -1.70
N ASN A 188 -12.06 2.27 -1.81
CA ASN A 188 -10.95 2.67 -2.68
C ASN A 188 -9.58 2.69 -1.98
N ILE A 189 -9.48 2.14 -0.78
CA ILE A 189 -8.24 2.05 -0.02
C ILE A 189 -7.74 0.61 -0.03
N LEU A 190 -6.52 0.40 -0.48
CA LEU A 190 -5.78 -0.85 -0.43
C LEU A 190 -4.66 -0.75 0.62
N GLY A 191 -4.57 -1.72 1.50
CA GLY A 191 -3.49 -1.85 2.47
C GLY A 191 -2.77 -3.17 2.31
N THR A 192 -1.44 -3.16 2.15
CA THR A 192 -0.62 -4.37 2.03
C THR A 192 0.58 -4.33 2.97
N SER A 193 0.88 -5.46 3.60
CA SER A 193 2.00 -5.60 4.54
C SER A 193 3.35 -5.74 3.85
N PHE A 194 3.36 -6.19 2.61
CA PHE A 194 4.53 -6.52 1.81
C PHE A 194 4.98 -5.38 0.91
N HIS A 195 6.12 -5.58 0.26
CA HIS A 195 6.77 -4.67 -0.66
C HIS A 195 6.67 -5.18 -2.10
N PRO A 196 5.58 -4.91 -2.84
CA PRO A 196 5.46 -5.36 -4.23
C PRO A 196 6.44 -4.64 -5.16
N GLU A 197 6.94 -3.47 -4.75
CA GLU A 197 7.91 -2.68 -5.49
C GLU A 197 9.32 -3.28 -5.48
N LEU A 198 9.57 -4.27 -4.61
CA LEU A 198 10.84 -5.00 -4.56
C LEU A 198 10.78 -6.35 -5.27
N ALA A 199 9.62 -6.71 -5.82
CA ALA A 199 9.49 -7.85 -6.71
C ALA A 199 9.87 -7.41 -8.14
N ASP A 200 10.53 -8.29 -8.89
CA ASP A 200 10.76 -8.10 -10.32
C ASP A 200 9.49 -8.49 -11.10
N ASP A 201 8.37 -7.85 -10.74
CA ASP A 201 7.04 -8.20 -11.22
C ASP A 201 6.07 -7.01 -11.04
N ASN A 202 5.57 -6.47 -12.14
CA ASN A 202 4.70 -5.29 -12.11
C ASN A 202 3.18 -5.63 -12.07
N ARG A 203 2.80 -6.93 -12.06
CA ARG A 203 1.41 -7.37 -12.11
C ARG A 203 0.53 -6.78 -11.00
N PHE A 204 1.08 -6.62 -9.79
CA PHE A 204 0.33 -6.05 -8.67
C PHE A 204 0.07 -4.55 -8.84
N HIS A 205 1.04 -3.81 -9.38
CA HIS A 205 0.90 -2.39 -9.72
C HIS A 205 -0.10 -2.20 -10.88
N ASP A 206 -0.02 -3.05 -11.92
CA ASP A 206 -0.98 -3.03 -13.01
C ASP A 206 -2.41 -3.31 -12.54
N TRP A 207 -2.59 -4.31 -11.65
CA TRP A 207 -3.90 -4.59 -11.05
C TRP A 207 -4.42 -3.41 -10.25
N PHE A 208 -3.58 -2.74 -9.43
CA PHE A 208 -3.97 -1.54 -8.70
C PHE A 208 -4.45 -0.43 -9.65
N LEU A 209 -3.74 -0.19 -10.74
CA LEU A 209 -4.14 0.81 -11.73
C LEU A 209 -5.50 0.50 -12.35
N ARG A 210 -5.74 -0.73 -12.78
CA ARG A 210 -6.99 -1.14 -13.43
C ARG A 210 -8.16 -1.13 -12.45
N GLU A 211 -7.98 -1.72 -11.29
CA GLU A 211 -9.07 -1.92 -10.31
C GLU A 211 -9.46 -0.64 -9.56
N PHE A 212 -8.48 0.21 -9.20
CA PHE A 212 -8.73 1.34 -8.32
C PHE A 212 -8.70 2.68 -9.04
N VAL A 213 -7.86 2.85 -10.07
CA VAL A 213 -7.63 4.14 -10.73
C VAL A 213 -8.45 4.28 -12.00
N ILE A 214 -8.38 3.29 -12.90
CA ILE A 214 -9.09 3.27 -14.18
C ILE A 214 -10.53 2.82 -13.97
N LYS A 215 -10.73 1.80 -13.13
CA LYS A 215 -12.03 1.16 -12.81
C LYS A 215 -12.62 0.48 -14.05
N GLU A 216 -11.82 -0.41 -14.65
CA GLU A 216 -12.24 -1.30 -15.73
C GLU A 216 -12.95 -2.55 -15.21
#